data_fc21425a8012ffc149f8d1e3bbcfec5b
#
_entry.id   fc21425a8012ffc149f8d1e3bbcfec5b
#
_cell.length_a   1.000
_cell.length_b   1.000
_cell.length_c   1.000
_cell.angle_alpha   90.00
_cell.angle_beta   90.00
_cell.angle_gamma   90.00
#
_symmetry.space_group_name_H-M   'P 1'
#
loop_
_entity.id
_entity.type
_entity.pdbx_description
1 polymer ?
#
loop_
_entity_poly.entity_id
_entity_poly.type
_entity_poly.pdbx_seq_one_letter_code
_entity_poly.pdbx_strand_id
1 'polypeptide(L)'
;MTRQLAIELSGRNIRVNSVAPGFIDAGMSAPIYEDKKVRKTRSEAVPLGRLGTARDIAEAIMFLDSEQGSYVNGHEFVVDGGVVHSLLNQLPRD
;
A
#
# COMPACT_ATOMS: atom_id res chain seq x y z
N MET A 1 3.98 14.70 -6.33
CA MET A 1 3.25 15.68 -5.50
C MET A 1 3.53 15.53 -4.01
N THR A 2 3.49 14.35 -3.46
CA THR A 2 3.75 14.13 -2.04
C THR A 2 5.08 14.70 -1.56
N ARG A 3 6.16 14.41 -2.27
CA ARG A 3 7.50 14.90 -1.90
C ARG A 3 7.58 16.42 -1.91
N GLN A 4 7.00 17.03 -2.92
CA GLN A 4 7.00 18.48 -3.06
C GLN A 4 6.23 19.14 -1.94
N LEU A 5 5.03 18.66 -1.64
CA LEU A 5 4.23 19.17 -0.53
C LEU A 5 4.93 18.95 0.81
N ALA A 6 5.61 17.81 0.98
CA ALA A 6 6.36 17.54 2.20
C ALA A 6 7.45 18.59 2.43
N ILE A 7 8.18 18.93 1.38
CA ILE A 7 9.23 19.93 1.48
C ILE A 7 8.65 21.32 1.77
N GLU A 8 7.58 21.69 1.07
CA GLU A 8 6.96 23.01 1.23
C GLU A 8 6.37 23.23 2.62
N LEU A 9 5.82 22.18 3.22
CA LEU A 9 5.07 22.28 4.48
C LEU A 9 5.91 21.93 5.71
N SER A 10 7.10 21.40 5.53
CA SER A 10 7.97 20.99 6.65
C SER A 10 8.29 22.13 7.61
N GLY A 11 8.50 23.33 7.08
CA GLY A 11 8.80 24.52 7.91
C GLY A 11 7.64 24.90 8.83
N ARG A 12 6.45 24.40 8.55
CA ARG A 12 5.25 24.63 9.37
C ARG A 12 4.94 23.44 10.26
N ASN A 13 5.89 22.51 10.38
CA ASN A 13 5.76 21.29 11.17
C ASN A 13 4.60 20.40 10.69
N ILE A 14 4.40 20.35 9.39
CA ILE A 14 3.40 19.49 8.74
C ILE A 14 4.14 18.44 7.95
N ARG A 15 3.81 17.18 8.19
CA ARG A 15 4.33 16.05 7.41
C ARG A 15 3.31 15.65 6.36
N VAL A 16 3.81 15.26 5.20
CA VAL A 16 2.94 14.80 4.09
C VAL A 16 3.48 13.47 3.58
N ASN A 17 2.67 12.46 3.68
CA ASN A 17 2.98 11.13 3.17
C ASN A 17 1.81 10.62 2.34
N SER A 18 2.02 9.58 1.56
CA SER A 18 0.96 8.91 0.83
C SER A 18 1.01 7.41 1.09
N VAL A 19 -0.13 6.76 0.89
CA VAL A 19 -0.23 5.31 1.00
C VAL A 19 -0.65 4.77 -0.36
N ALA A 20 0.11 3.82 -0.87
CA ALA A 20 -0.17 3.15 -2.14
C ALA A 20 -0.62 1.71 -1.85
N PRO A 21 -1.93 1.44 -1.87
CA PRO A 21 -2.44 0.09 -1.60
C PRO A 21 -2.27 -0.83 -2.79
N GLY A 22 -2.16 -2.13 -2.53
CA GLY A 22 -2.20 -3.16 -3.56
C GLY A 22 -3.63 -3.64 -3.82
N PHE A 23 -3.79 -4.97 -3.95
CA PHE A 23 -5.11 -5.57 -4.13
C PHE A 23 -5.81 -5.66 -2.77
N ILE A 24 -6.79 -4.80 -2.56
CA ILE A 24 -7.49 -4.68 -1.28
C ILE A 24 -8.95 -5.10 -1.45
N ASP A 25 -9.37 -6.05 -0.62
CA ASP A 25 -10.76 -6.52 -0.58
C ASP A 25 -11.57 -5.61 0.34
N ALA A 26 -11.88 -4.43 -0.16
CA ALA A 26 -12.65 -3.45 0.61
C ALA A 26 -13.19 -2.35 -0.31
N GLY A 27 -14.20 -1.64 0.18
CA GLY A 27 -14.75 -0.50 -0.52
C GLY A 27 -15.26 -0.83 -1.90
N MET A 28 -14.88 -0.03 -2.88
CA MET A 28 -15.32 -0.20 -4.28
C MET A 28 -14.80 -1.48 -4.92
N SER A 29 -13.72 -2.04 -4.40
CA SER A 29 -13.13 -3.27 -4.93
C SER A 29 -13.79 -4.54 -4.41
N ALA A 30 -14.51 -4.46 -3.30
CA ALA A 30 -15.09 -5.64 -2.65
C ALA A 30 -15.98 -6.49 -3.59
N PRO A 31 -16.85 -5.90 -4.44
CA PRO A 31 -17.69 -6.71 -5.35
C PRO A 31 -16.88 -7.54 -6.34
N ILE A 32 -15.68 -7.06 -6.74
CA ILE A 32 -14.80 -7.79 -7.67
C ILE A 32 -14.40 -9.13 -7.05
N TYR A 33 -14.16 -9.15 -5.74
CA TYR A 33 -13.66 -10.33 -5.03
C TYR A 33 -14.77 -11.28 -4.56
N GLU A 34 -16.02 -11.00 -4.88
CA GLU A 34 -17.10 -11.97 -4.76
C GLU A 34 -16.94 -13.08 -5.81
N ASP A 35 -16.29 -12.78 -6.93
CA ASP A 35 -15.91 -13.80 -7.91
C ASP A 35 -14.71 -14.58 -7.39
N LYS A 36 -14.93 -15.86 -7.11
CA LYS A 36 -13.92 -16.74 -6.52
C LYS A 36 -12.68 -16.92 -7.39
N LYS A 37 -12.86 -16.89 -8.71
CA LYS A 37 -11.71 -17.01 -9.63
C LYS A 37 -10.82 -15.78 -9.58
N VAL A 38 -11.42 -14.61 -9.58
CA VAL A 38 -10.68 -13.35 -9.49
C VAL A 38 -9.95 -13.26 -8.15
N ARG A 39 -10.65 -13.61 -7.07
CA ARG A 39 -10.06 -13.63 -5.73
C ARG A 39 -8.85 -14.55 -5.68
N LYS A 40 -8.98 -15.76 -6.18
CA LYS A 40 -7.90 -16.73 -6.18
C LYS A 40 -6.71 -16.26 -7.00
N THR A 41 -6.97 -15.81 -8.24
CA THR A 41 -5.91 -15.36 -9.13
C THR A 41 -5.11 -14.21 -8.53
N ARG A 42 -5.80 -13.23 -7.99
CA ARG A 42 -5.11 -12.06 -7.40
C ARG A 42 -4.41 -12.39 -6.10
N SER A 43 -5.02 -13.24 -5.27
CA SER A 43 -4.36 -13.70 -4.03
C SER A 43 -3.05 -14.43 -4.32
N GLU A 44 -3.05 -15.25 -5.36
CA GLU A 44 -1.84 -15.98 -5.76
C GLU A 44 -0.76 -15.05 -6.34
N ALA A 45 -1.18 -13.93 -6.92
CA ALA A 45 -0.24 -12.95 -7.46
C ALA A 45 0.44 -12.12 -6.35
N VAL A 46 -0.11 -12.11 -5.15
CA VAL A 46 0.49 -11.40 -4.02
C VAL A 46 1.52 -12.29 -3.34
N PRO A 47 2.77 -11.85 -3.20
CA PRO A 47 3.81 -12.66 -2.53
C PRO A 47 3.40 -13.16 -1.15
N LEU A 48 2.67 -12.37 -0.35
CA LEU A 48 2.17 -12.83 0.95
C LEU A 48 1.00 -13.81 0.84
N GLY A 49 0.45 -14.02 -0.35
CA GLY A 49 -0.55 -15.05 -0.61
C GLY A 49 -1.97 -14.69 -0.24
N ARG A 50 -2.24 -13.43 0.05
CA ARG A 50 -3.59 -12.98 0.38
C ARG A 50 -3.86 -11.57 -0.11
N LEU A 51 -5.13 -11.24 -0.30
CA LEU A 51 -5.55 -9.86 -0.53
C LEU A 51 -5.37 -9.06 0.76
N GLY A 52 -5.13 -7.77 0.62
CA GLY A 52 -5.13 -6.86 1.75
C GLY A 52 -6.55 -6.57 2.23
N THR A 53 -6.66 -6.06 3.43
CA THR A 53 -7.92 -5.67 4.04
C THR A 53 -7.95 -4.17 4.28
N ALA A 54 -9.15 -3.64 4.54
CA ALA A 54 -9.27 -2.24 4.96
C ALA A 54 -8.41 -1.95 6.19
N ARG A 55 -8.33 -2.92 7.11
CA ARG A 55 -7.53 -2.79 8.33
C ARG A 55 -6.04 -2.67 8.02
N ASP A 56 -5.53 -3.43 7.03
CA ASP A 56 -4.12 -3.33 6.63
C ASP A 56 -3.77 -1.89 6.25
N ILE A 57 -4.65 -1.24 5.48
CA ILE A 57 -4.43 0.14 5.06
C ILE A 57 -4.61 1.12 6.22
N ALA A 58 -5.64 0.92 7.04
CA ALA A 58 -5.90 1.79 8.19
C ALA A 58 -4.74 1.78 9.17
N GLU A 59 -4.16 0.62 9.44
CA GLU A 59 -3.01 0.51 10.36
C GLU A 59 -1.77 1.22 9.80
N ALA A 60 -1.56 1.16 8.49
CA ALA A 60 -0.46 1.91 7.85
C ALA A 60 -0.65 3.42 8.01
N ILE A 61 -1.88 3.90 7.79
CA ILE A 61 -2.20 5.32 7.97
C ILE A 61 -2.00 5.74 9.43
N MET A 62 -2.46 4.93 10.36
CA MET A 62 -2.31 5.20 11.79
C MET A 62 -0.85 5.27 12.20
N PHE A 63 0.00 4.40 11.66
CA PHE A 63 1.43 4.45 11.91
C PHE A 63 2.03 5.78 11.45
N LEU A 64 1.69 6.20 10.22
CA LEU A 64 2.21 7.45 9.67
C LEU A 64 1.74 8.66 10.47
N ASP A 65 0.56 8.60 11.04
CA ASP A 65 -0.04 9.70 11.82
C ASP A 65 0.38 9.69 13.29
N SER A 66 1.09 8.67 13.73
CA SER A 66 1.50 8.50 15.12
C SER A 66 2.89 9.06 15.40
N GLU A 67 3.26 9.06 16.70
CA GLU A 67 4.63 9.44 17.09
C GLU A 67 5.68 8.52 16.48
N GLN A 68 5.36 7.24 16.29
CA GLN A 68 6.26 6.28 15.66
C GLN A 68 6.61 6.69 14.23
N GLY A 69 5.70 7.36 13.54
CA GLY A 69 5.92 7.87 12.19
C GLY A 69 6.41 9.32 12.15
N SER A 70 6.77 9.91 13.27
CA SER A 70 7.05 11.35 13.37
C SER A 70 8.23 11.84 12.54
N TYR A 71 9.13 10.94 12.16
CA TYR A 71 10.26 11.30 11.31
C TYR A 71 10.10 10.87 9.85
N VAL A 72 8.90 10.38 9.48
CA VAL A 72 8.57 9.97 8.12
C VAL A 72 7.89 11.12 7.41
N ASN A 73 8.50 11.62 6.35
CA ASN A 73 7.99 12.77 5.62
C ASN A 73 8.33 12.62 4.14
N GLY A 74 7.37 12.89 3.27
CA GLY A 74 7.57 12.80 1.82
C GLY A 74 7.63 11.37 1.30
N HIS A 75 7.18 10.39 2.08
CA HIS A 75 7.27 8.98 1.73
C HIS A 75 5.99 8.46 1.11
N GLU A 76 6.14 7.65 0.07
CA GLU A 76 5.04 6.84 -0.48
C GLU A 76 5.13 5.46 0.16
N PHE A 77 4.21 5.17 1.07
CA PHE A 77 4.19 3.94 1.84
C PHE A 77 3.40 2.88 1.08
N VAL A 78 4.11 1.93 0.49
CA VAL A 78 3.50 0.85 -0.30
C VAL A 78 3.01 -0.26 0.63
N VAL A 79 1.71 -0.57 0.55
CA VAL A 79 1.07 -1.60 1.37
C VAL A 79 0.36 -2.58 0.44
N ASP A 80 1.11 -3.55 -0.08
CA ASP A 80 0.64 -4.40 -1.17
C ASP A 80 1.02 -5.88 -1.05
N GLY A 81 1.56 -6.29 0.09
CA GLY A 81 1.98 -7.68 0.28
C GLY A 81 3.17 -8.09 -0.58
N GLY A 82 3.88 -7.13 -1.16
CA GLY A 82 5.08 -7.37 -1.95
C GLY A 82 4.89 -7.34 -3.46
N VAL A 83 3.69 -6.99 -3.95
CA VAL A 83 3.37 -7.04 -5.39
C VAL A 83 4.35 -6.21 -6.22
N VAL A 84 4.62 -4.97 -5.81
CA VAL A 84 5.48 -4.06 -6.58
C VAL A 84 6.88 -4.63 -6.76
N HIS A 85 7.39 -5.32 -5.75
CA HIS A 85 8.74 -5.87 -5.78
C HIS A 85 8.82 -7.29 -6.32
N SER A 86 7.70 -7.87 -6.74
CA SER A 86 7.64 -9.24 -7.23
C SER A 86 7.90 -9.37 -8.72
N LEU A 87 7.96 -8.27 -9.45
CA LEU A 87 8.05 -8.30 -10.91
C LEU A 87 9.24 -9.10 -11.41
N LEU A 88 10.41 -8.93 -10.80
CA LEU A 88 11.61 -9.66 -11.22
C LEU A 88 11.49 -11.16 -11.01
N ASN A 89 10.75 -11.57 -9.97
CA ASN A 89 10.52 -12.99 -9.70
C ASN A 89 9.54 -13.62 -10.67
N GLN A 90 8.77 -12.81 -11.39
CA GLN A 90 7.80 -13.28 -12.37
C GLN A 90 8.41 -13.38 -13.77
N LEU A 91 9.58 -12.82 -13.97
CA LEU A 91 10.28 -12.91 -15.24
C LEU A 91 11.00 -14.24 -15.35
N PRO A 92 11.02 -14.86 -16.55
CA PRO A 92 11.72 -16.13 -16.70
C PRO A 92 13.22 -15.95 -16.48
N ARG A 93 13.81 -16.94 -15.84
CA ARG A 93 15.26 -17.03 -15.68
C ARG A 93 15.79 -18.04 -16.68
N ASP A 94 16.79 -17.67 -17.38
CA ASP A 94 17.40 -18.53 -18.38
C ASP A 94 18.29 -19.58 -17.83
#